data_dc43951b6e4548f7c450e20144e47b9d
#
_entry.id   dc43951b6e4548f7c450e20144e47b9d
#
_cell.length_a   1.000
_cell.length_b   1.000
_cell.length_c   1.000
_cell.angle_alpha   90.00
_cell.angle_beta   90.00
_cell.angle_gamma   90.00
#
_symmetry.space_group_name_H-M   'P 1'
#
loop_
_entity.id
_entity.type
_entity.pdbx_description
1 polymer ?
#
loop_
_entity_poly.entity_id
_entity_poly.type
_entity_poly.pdbx_seq_one_letter_code
_entity_poly.pdbx_strand_id
1 'polypeptide(L)'
;MCTNVFINKNEYKIEARSMDFPINIAFENGWDYVGVENTTNVIIDADKIPTNQLANRKNKYGYFGRFGFDRSISDGLNTQGLSFSVLYLDITQYPKYDPKDTRPVLAIYDIGNFQLTMAKDVPEALKLISEYQLVNSTIELKPGVFVKNIPLHISLRDSLGNSAVIEFLNGEIYIYENTGNVLTNAPSYNWHLENIKEYRSLLKPFEDSNQTFAGKFINYDETVKSSRPEVAN
;
A
#
# COMPACT_ATOMS: atom_id res chain seq x y z
N MET A 1 7.09 -13.01 -7.61
CA MET A 1 6.11 -11.93 -7.96
C MET A 1 4.94 -11.98 -7.01
N CYS A 2 4.32 -10.84 -6.76
CA CYS A 2 3.15 -10.73 -5.87
C CYS A 2 1.92 -10.32 -6.67
N THR A 3 0.75 -10.78 -6.24
CA THR A 3 -0.53 -10.31 -6.78
C THR A 3 -1.51 -10.18 -5.63
N ASN A 4 -2.11 -9.00 -5.50
CA ASN A 4 -3.18 -8.70 -4.56
C ASN A 4 -4.49 -8.64 -5.34
N VAL A 5 -5.52 -9.30 -4.85
CA VAL A 5 -6.85 -9.36 -5.46
C VAL A 5 -7.90 -8.96 -4.45
N PHE A 6 -8.81 -8.09 -4.86
CA PHE A 6 -9.94 -7.64 -4.04
C PHE A 6 -11.26 -8.05 -4.69
N ILE A 7 -12.05 -8.85 -4.00
CA ILE A 7 -13.40 -9.23 -4.41
C ILE A 7 -14.39 -8.35 -3.66
N ASN A 8 -14.98 -7.40 -4.37
CA ASN A 8 -16.01 -6.50 -3.86
C ASN A 8 -17.35 -6.87 -4.52
N LYS A 9 -18.08 -7.79 -3.92
CA LYS A 9 -19.35 -8.29 -4.48
C LYS A 9 -20.39 -8.47 -3.38
N ASN A 10 -21.50 -7.75 -3.51
CA ASN A 10 -22.57 -7.74 -2.51
C ASN A 10 -22.03 -7.37 -1.12
N GLU A 11 -22.37 -8.18 -0.10
CA GLU A 11 -21.87 -8.03 1.27
C GLU A 11 -20.43 -8.50 1.47
N TYR A 12 -19.85 -9.21 0.51
CA TYR A 12 -18.51 -9.78 0.63
C TYR A 12 -17.43 -8.79 0.17
N LYS A 13 -16.49 -8.54 1.05
CA LYS A 13 -15.27 -7.77 0.81
C LYS A 13 -14.10 -8.66 1.18
N ILE A 14 -13.51 -9.32 0.19
CA ILE A 14 -12.44 -10.30 0.39
C ILE A 14 -11.18 -9.80 -0.29
N GLU A 15 -10.11 -9.70 0.47
CA GLU A 15 -8.78 -9.46 -0.06
C GLU A 15 -7.97 -10.74 0.03
N ALA A 16 -7.29 -11.07 -1.05
CA ALA A 16 -6.39 -12.21 -1.12
C ALA A 16 -5.08 -11.80 -1.80
N ARG A 17 -3.99 -12.46 -1.40
CA ARG A 17 -2.67 -12.14 -1.94
C ARG A 17 -1.83 -13.40 -2.15
N SER A 18 -1.14 -13.46 -3.29
CA SER A 18 0.04 -14.31 -3.45
C SER A 18 1.31 -13.52 -3.06
N MET A 19 2.24 -14.18 -2.41
CA MET A 19 3.55 -13.62 -2.08
C MET A 19 4.61 -14.61 -2.56
N ASP A 20 5.24 -14.27 -3.68
CA ASP A 20 6.29 -15.07 -4.30
C ASP A 20 7.57 -14.22 -4.32
N PHE A 21 8.47 -14.52 -3.39
CA PHE A 21 9.72 -13.78 -3.21
C PHE A 21 10.91 -14.72 -3.48
N PRO A 22 11.92 -14.30 -4.25
CA PRO A 22 13.01 -15.17 -4.69
C PRO A 22 13.99 -15.57 -3.58
N ILE A 23 13.92 -14.94 -2.44
CA ILE A 23 14.69 -15.25 -1.25
C ILE A 23 13.72 -15.81 -0.22
N ASN A 24 14.07 -16.92 0.40
CA ASN A 24 13.35 -17.39 1.58
C ASN A 24 13.64 -16.40 2.72
N ILE A 25 13.00 -15.24 2.63
CA ILE A 25 12.99 -14.28 3.70
C ILE A 25 12.14 -14.96 4.75
N ALA A 26 12.81 -15.60 5.70
CA ALA A 26 12.17 -16.17 6.87
C ALA A 26 11.39 -15.05 7.54
N PHE A 27 10.10 -15.00 7.24
CA PHE A 27 9.14 -14.21 8.00
C PHE A 27 9.00 -14.92 9.35
N GLU A 28 10.04 -14.83 10.17
CA GLU A 28 10.11 -15.53 11.46
C GLU A 28 8.98 -15.10 12.40
N ASN A 29 8.34 -13.96 12.14
CA ASN A 29 7.36 -13.36 13.03
C ASN A 29 5.90 -13.60 12.62
N GLY A 30 5.62 -14.27 11.52
CA GLY A 30 4.25 -14.71 11.17
C GLY A 30 3.18 -13.61 11.22
N TRP A 31 1.96 -14.02 11.60
CA TRP A 31 0.82 -13.13 11.84
C TRP A 31 0.68 -12.87 13.34
N ASP A 32 0.44 -11.60 13.70
CA ASP A 32 0.24 -11.20 15.09
C ASP A 32 -0.82 -10.10 15.21
N TYR A 33 -1.36 -9.93 16.42
CA TYR A 33 -2.31 -8.91 16.77
C TYR A 33 -1.64 -7.76 17.52
N VAL A 34 -1.89 -6.54 17.08
CA VAL A 34 -1.43 -5.32 17.75
C VAL A 34 -2.63 -4.56 18.31
N GLY A 35 -2.68 -4.46 19.63
CA GLY A 35 -3.74 -3.77 20.36
C GLY A 35 -3.59 -2.25 20.37
N VAL A 36 -4.66 -1.58 20.80
CA VAL A 36 -4.70 -0.12 20.93
C VAL A 36 -3.76 0.44 22.00
N GLU A 37 -3.31 -0.40 22.92
CA GLU A 37 -2.42 0.01 24.02
C GLU A 37 -0.96 0.17 23.57
N ASN A 38 -0.63 -0.36 22.42
CA ASN A 38 0.73 -0.35 21.91
C ASN A 38 1.05 0.97 21.22
N THR A 39 2.25 1.44 21.43
CA THR A 39 2.87 2.52 20.63
C THR A 39 3.86 1.89 19.69
N THR A 40 3.76 2.23 18.40
CA THR A 40 4.71 1.73 17.41
C THR A 40 5.72 2.83 17.10
N ASN A 41 6.98 2.60 17.40
CA ASN A 41 8.10 3.48 17.06
C ASN A 41 8.94 2.81 15.98
N VAL A 42 9.10 3.47 14.86
CA VAL A 42 10.03 3.02 13.81
C VAL A 42 11.31 3.82 13.90
N ILE A 43 12.43 3.15 13.84
CA ILE A 43 13.75 3.79 13.77
C ILE A 43 13.89 4.40 12.38
N ILE A 44 13.80 5.72 12.33
CA ILE A 44 14.25 6.52 11.18
C ILE A 44 15.74 6.79 11.39
N ASP A 45 16.52 6.95 10.33
CA ASP A 45 17.88 7.50 10.39
C ASP A 45 17.85 8.84 11.14
N ALA A 46 17.85 8.75 12.47
CA ALA A 46 17.55 9.84 13.38
C ALA A 46 18.58 10.97 13.32
N ASP A 47 19.76 10.71 12.77
CA ASP A 47 20.87 11.69 12.72
C ASP A 47 20.56 12.92 11.85
N LYS A 48 19.50 12.87 11.03
CA LYS A 48 19.16 13.96 10.10
C LYS A 48 17.79 14.57 10.34
N ILE A 49 16.95 13.94 11.15
CA ILE A 49 15.58 14.37 11.39
C ILE A 49 15.44 14.84 12.83
N PRO A 50 15.05 16.11 13.05
CA PRO A 50 14.80 16.61 14.40
C PRO A 50 13.76 15.76 15.14
N THR A 51 14.05 15.39 16.38
CA THR A 51 13.18 14.49 17.19
C THR A 51 11.77 15.05 17.39
N ASN A 52 11.58 16.36 17.37
CA ASN A 52 10.27 17.01 17.46
C ASN A 52 9.43 16.87 16.18
N GLN A 53 10.03 16.43 15.07
CA GLN A 53 9.30 16.13 13.83
C GLN A 53 8.93 14.65 13.69
N LEU A 54 9.44 13.79 14.56
CA LEU A 54 9.07 12.38 14.54
C LEU A 54 7.61 12.20 14.98
N ALA A 55 6.84 11.42 14.22
CA ALA A 55 5.47 11.11 14.58
C ALA A 55 5.43 10.26 15.85
N ASN A 56 4.92 10.84 16.93
CA ASN A 56 4.63 10.12 18.17
C ASN A 56 3.12 9.97 18.32
N ARG A 57 2.63 8.75 18.42
CA ARG A 57 1.20 8.49 18.43
C ARG A 57 0.79 7.37 19.36
N LYS A 58 -0.42 7.50 19.91
CA LYS A 58 -1.14 6.40 20.53
C LYS A 58 -2.08 5.76 19.49
N ASN A 59 -2.09 4.45 19.40
CA ASN A 59 -2.96 3.72 18.47
C ASN A 59 -4.44 3.97 18.80
N LYS A 60 -5.25 4.22 17.76
CA LYS A 60 -6.72 4.32 17.87
C LYS A 60 -7.37 2.95 17.68
N TYR A 61 -6.84 2.14 16.79
CA TYR A 61 -7.40 0.84 16.39
C TYR A 61 -6.38 -0.27 16.58
N GLY A 62 -6.86 -1.44 16.94
CA GLY A 62 -6.10 -2.67 16.87
C GLY A 62 -6.14 -3.24 15.47
N TYR A 63 -5.16 -4.04 15.12
CA TYR A 63 -5.10 -4.73 13.85
C TYR A 63 -4.45 -6.10 13.98
N PHE A 64 -4.76 -6.98 13.02
CA PHE A 64 -4.08 -8.25 12.81
C PHE A 64 -3.23 -8.10 11.56
N GLY A 65 -1.94 -8.40 11.65
CA GLY A 65 -1.01 -8.15 10.56
C GLY A 65 0.07 -9.20 10.43
N ARG A 66 0.59 -9.33 9.22
CA ARG A 66 1.79 -10.11 8.94
C ARG A 66 2.99 -9.18 8.99
N PHE A 67 3.87 -9.47 9.93
CA PHE A 67 5.11 -8.74 10.08
C PHE A 67 6.16 -9.32 9.14
N GLY A 68 6.73 -8.43 8.37
CA GLY A 68 7.97 -8.68 7.66
C GLY A 68 9.16 -8.21 8.49
N PHE A 69 10.11 -7.65 7.83
CA PHE A 69 11.35 -7.12 8.39
C PHE A 69 11.10 -6.17 9.58
N ASP A 70 11.65 -6.49 10.73
CA ASP A 70 11.71 -5.65 11.93
C ASP A 70 10.41 -4.86 12.22
N ARG A 71 9.29 -5.58 12.36
CA ARG A 71 7.96 -5.01 12.61
C ARG A 71 7.33 -4.18 11.49
N SER A 72 7.92 -4.10 10.31
CA SER A 72 7.21 -3.60 9.14
C SER A 72 6.10 -4.54 8.74
N ILE A 73 4.95 -3.97 8.41
CA ILE A 73 3.80 -4.75 7.98
C ILE A 73 3.85 -4.97 6.49
N SER A 74 3.73 -6.23 6.07
CA SER A 74 3.53 -6.59 4.67
C SER A 74 2.04 -6.63 4.30
N ASP A 75 1.20 -7.09 5.21
CA ASP A 75 -0.24 -7.23 5.05
C ASP A 75 -0.93 -7.08 6.40
N GLY A 76 -2.11 -6.49 6.43
CA GLY A 76 -2.85 -6.35 7.67
C GLY A 76 -4.31 -5.91 7.47
N LEU A 77 -5.10 -6.16 8.50
CA LEU A 77 -6.51 -5.78 8.59
C LEU A 77 -6.79 -5.24 9.98
N ASN A 78 -7.35 -4.05 10.06
CA ASN A 78 -7.69 -3.46 11.34
C ASN A 78 -9.13 -3.77 11.77
N THR A 79 -9.44 -3.41 13.02
CA THR A 79 -10.77 -3.65 13.62
C THR A 79 -11.90 -2.83 13.00
N GLN A 80 -11.59 -1.90 12.09
CA GLN A 80 -12.56 -1.09 11.34
C GLN A 80 -12.80 -1.61 9.92
N GLY A 81 -12.03 -2.63 9.50
CA GLY A 81 -12.14 -3.21 8.17
C GLY A 81 -11.27 -2.53 7.11
N LEU A 82 -10.31 -1.70 7.53
CA LEU A 82 -9.26 -1.21 6.63
C LEU A 82 -8.20 -2.28 6.47
N SER A 83 -7.89 -2.65 5.23
CA SER A 83 -6.76 -3.52 4.88
C SER A 83 -5.62 -2.73 4.25
N PHE A 84 -4.42 -3.23 4.45
CA PHE A 84 -3.17 -2.69 3.95
C PHE A 84 -2.29 -3.82 3.41
N SER A 85 -1.73 -3.65 2.23
CA SER A 85 -0.76 -4.57 1.65
C SER A 85 0.35 -3.82 0.95
N VAL A 86 1.60 -4.31 1.05
CA VAL A 86 2.72 -3.81 0.24
C VAL A 86 3.17 -4.86 -0.76
N LEU A 87 3.44 -4.42 -1.98
CA LEU A 87 3.98 -5.26 -3.05
C LEU A 87 5.27 -4.65 -3.58
N TYR A 88 6.10 -5.48 -4.20
CA TYR A 88 7.36 -5.04 -4.80
C TYR A 88 7.11 -4.28 -6.10
N LEU A 89 7.75 -3.10 -6.23
CA LEU A 89 7.73 -2.29 -7.45
C LEU A 89 9.14 -1.73 -7.67
N ASP A 90 9.91 -2.33 -8.57
CA ASP A 90 11.34 -2.05 -8.77
C ASP A 90 11.67 -0.61 -9.18
N ILE A 91 10.73 0.09 -9.79
CA ILE A 91 10.86 1.50 -10.19
C ILE A 91 10.58 2.50 -9.06
N THR A 92 10.27 2.03 -7.85
CA THR A 92 9.97 2.90 -6.70
C THR A 92 11.17 3.80 -6.35
N GLN A 93 10.88 5.09 -6.22
CA GLN A 93 11.80 6.11 -5.75
C GLN A 93 11.11 6.96 -4.70
N TYR A 94 11.45 6.76 -3.44
CA TYR A 94 10.81 7.44 -2.31
C TYR A 94 11.14 8.93 -2.23
N PRO A 95 10.23 9.76 -1.68
CA PRO A 95 10.52 11.15 -1.35
C PRO A 95 11.75 11.28 -0.44
N LYS A 96 12.44 12.39 -0.60
CA LYS A 96 13.54 12.77 0.29
C LYS A 96 13.03 13.67 1.39
N TYR A 97 13.69 13.62 2.55
CA TYR A 97 13.43 14.56 3.63
C TYR A 97 13.67 16.01 3.18
N ASP A 98 12.67 16.88 3.37
CA ASP A 98 12.78 18.31 3.17
C ASP A 98 12.77 19.02 4.56
N PRO A 99 13.87 19.64 4.98
CA PRO A 99 13.94 20.36 6.25
C PRO A 99 13.06 21.61 6.30
N LYS A 100 12.52 22.07 5.17
CA LYS A 100 11.58 23.20 5.09
C LYS A 100 10.13 22.79 5.28
N ASP A 101 9.82 21.53 5.09
CA ASP A 101 8.49 20.97 5.33
C ASP A 101 8.31 20.81 6.86
N THR A 102 7.31 21.48 7.39
CA THR A 102 7.02 21.49 8.84
C THR A 102 6.11 20.36 9.28
N ARG A 103 5.60 19.55 8.35
CA ARG A 103 4.77 18.39 8.69
C ARG A 103 5.58 17.37 9.48
N PRO A 104 4.96 16.64 10.42
CA PRO A 104 5.65 15.56 11.11
C PRO A 104 6.11 14.49 10.12
N VAL A 105 7.22 13.84 10.42
CA VAL A 105 7.84 12.82 9.58
C VAL A 105 7.27 11.45 9.88
N LEU A 106 6.94 10.71 8.84
CA LEU A 106 6.54 9.31 8.90
C LEU A 106 7.48 8.46 8.02
N ALA A 107 8.08 7.44 8.62
CA ALA A 107 8.91 6.50 7.89
C ALA A 107 8.09 5.65 6.94
N ILE A 108 8.59 5.42 5.72
CA ILE A 108 7.91 4.60 4.71
C ILE A 108 7.60 3.20 5.25
N TYR A 109 8.52 2.58 5.98
CA TYR A 109 8.30 1.23 6.51
C TYR A 109 7.40 1.17 7.74
N ASP A 110 7.03 2.32 8.33
CA ASP A 110 6.00 2.41 9.37
C ASP A 110 4.60 2.73 8.83
N ILE A 111 4.50 3.03 7.56
CA ILE A 111 3.22 3.48 6.97
C ILE A 111 2.09 2.47 7.16
N GLY A 112 2.38 1.16 7.09
CA GLY A 112 1.39 0.11 7.33
C GLY A 112 0.87 0.10 8.75
N ASN A 113 1.77 0.13 9.73
CA ASN A 113 1.42 0.24 11.15
C ASN A 113 0.61 1.52 11.40
N PHE A 114 1.05 2.63 10.81
CA PHE A 114 0.38 3.92 10.96
C PHE A 114 -1.03 3.89 10.40
N GLN A 115 -1.22 3.43 9.17
CA GLN A 115 -2.53 3.36 8.53
C GLN A 115 -3.49 2.46 9.32
N LEU A 116 -3.05 1.26 9.67
CA LEU A 116 -3.89 0.29 10.37
C LEU A 116 -4.26 0.73 11.79
N THR A 117 -3.39 1.51 12.46
CA THR A 117 -3.66 1.96 13.83
C THR A 117 -4.41 3.28 13.91
N MET A 118 -4.40 4.10 12.86
CA MET A 118 -4.91 5.47 12.91
C MET A 118 -6.12 5.73 12.02
N ALA A 119 -6.29 4.99 10.92
CA ALA A 119 -7.37 5.17 9.96
C ALA A 119 -8.44 4.09 10.07
N LYS A 120 -9.71 4.47 9.91
CA LYS A 120 -10.84 3.52 9.90
C LYS A 120 -11.18 3.02 8.50
N ASP A 121 -10.89 3.81 7.47
CA ASP A 121 -11.25 3.56 6.08
C ASP A 121 -10.22 4.18 5.12
N VAL A 122 -10.35 3.92 3.83
CA VAL A 122 -9.44 4.43 2.79
C VAL A 122 -9.43 5.96 2.73
N PRO A 123 -10.55 6.69 2.76
CA PRO A 123 -10.52 8.16 2.77
C PRO A 123 -9.74 8.75 3.95
N GLU A 124 -9.93 8.22 5.17
CA GLU A 124 -9.16 8.67 6.34
C GLU A 124 -7.68 8.34 6.20
N ALA A 125 -7.36 7.16 5.67
CA ALA A 125 -5.99 6.73 5.39
C ALA A 125 -5.26 7.69 4.44
N LEU A 126 -5.90 8.07 3.33
CA LEU A 126 -5.31 9.00 2.36
C LEU A 126 -5.16 10.41 2.93
N LYS A 127 -6.15 10.88 3.70
CA LYS A 127 -6.06 12.15 4.41
C LYS A 127 -4.85 12.19 5.34
N LEU A 128 -4.68 11.14 6.16
CA LEU A 128 -3.55 11.05 7.09
C LEU A 128 -2.20 11.07 6.37
N ILE A 129 -2.07 10.42 5.21
CA ILE A 129 -0.82 10.48 4.42
C ILE A 129 -0.46 11.92 4.05
N SER A 130 -1.44 12.76 3.70
CA SER A 130 -1.20 14.15 3.33
C SER A 130 -0.73 15.04 4.50
N GLU A 131 -0.98 14.62 5.72
CA GLU A 131 -0.61 15.34 6.95
C GLU A 131 0.84 15.09 7.39
N TYR A 132 1.54 14.16 6.73
CA TYR A 132 2.90 13.75 7.09
C TYR A 132 3.87 13.92 5.92
N GLN A 133 5.12 14.19 6.26
CA GLN A 133 6.23 14.07 5.34
C GLN A 133 6.70 12.62 5.33
N LEU A 134 6.41 11.89 4.24
CA LEU A 134 6.87 10.52 4.07
C LEU A 134 8.35 10.52 3.69
N VAL A 135 9.15 9.77 4.43
CA VAL A 135 10.59 9.68 4.17
C VAL A 135 11.05 8.24 4.12
N ASN A 136 12.02 7.99 3.26
CA ASN A 136 12.69 6.71 3.23
C ASN A 136 13.48 6.48 4.54
N SER A 137 13.47 5.25 5.02
CA SER A 137 14.12 4.86 6.26
C SER A 137 14.94 3.59 6.07
N THR A 138 15.74 3.29 7.05
CA THR A 138 16.47 2.01 7.14
C THR A 138 15.63 1.02 7.92
N ILE A 139 15.65 -0.22 7.49
CA ILE A 139 15.01 -1.33 8.18
C ILE A 139 16.05 -2.43 8.47
N GLU A 140 15.97 -3.02 9.64
CA GLU A 140 16.80 -4.15 10.01
C GLU A 140 16.14 -5.45 9.54
N LEU A 141 16.75 -6.15 8.58
CA LEU A 141 16.25 -7.43 8.05
C LEU A 141 16.47 -8.58 9.03
N LYS A 142 17.57 -8.56 9.71
CA LYS A 142 18.00 -9.48 10.77
C LYS A 142 19.13 -8.81 11.55
N PRO A 143 19.42 -9.27 12.77
CA PRO A 143 20.40 -8.63 13.64
C PRO A 143 21.68 -8.20 12.92
N GLY A 144 21.95 -6.90 12.88
CA GLY A 144 23.12 -6.30 12.24
C GLY A 144 23.05 -6.13 10.72
N VAL A 145 21.97 -6.52 10.05
CA VAL A 145 21.80 -6.38 8.59
C VAL A 145 20.74 -5.34 8.26
N PHE A 146 21.20 -4.17 7.86
CA PHE A 146 20.35 -3.02 7.54
C PHE A 146 20.18 -2.85 6.03
N VAL A 147 18.95 -2.59 5.60
CA VAL A 147 18.61 -2.33 4.20
C VAL A 147 17.84 -1.02 4.08
N LYS A 148 18.20 -0.27 3.04
CA LYS A 148 17.45 0.92 2.58
C LYS A 148 16.85 0.63 1.21
N ASN A 149 15.82 1.40 0.86
CA ASN A 149 15.24 1.38 -0.49
C ASN A 149 14.68 0.02 -0.91
N ILE A 150 14.00 -0.71 -0.01
CA ILE A 150 13.16 -1.82 -0.48
C ILE A 150 12.04 -1.20 -1.31
N PRO A 151 12.01 -1.43 -2.63
CA PRO A 151 11.07 -0.72 -3.49
C PRO A 151 9.68 -1.35 -3.41
N LEU A 152 8.74 -0.59 -2.83
CA LEU A 152 7.38 -1.05 -2.57
C LEU A 152 6.36 -0.05 -3.09
N HIS A 153 5.17 -0.54 -3.41
CA HIS A 153 3.95 0.22 -3.53
C HIS A 153 2.85 -0.37 -2.65
N ILE A 154 1.79 0.38 -2.42
CA ILE A 154 0.81 0.11 -1.38
C ILE A 154 -0.56 -0.11 -2.00
N SER A 155 -1.29 -1.10 -1.50
CA SER A 155 -2.72 -1.31 -1.71
C SER A 155 -3.47 -1.03 -0.42
N LEU A 156 -4.53 -0.21 -0.49
CA LEU A 156 -5.49 0.02 0.58
C LEU A 156 -6.88 -0.40 0.13
N ARG A 157 -7.63 -1.07 1.00
CA ARG A 157 -9.02 -1.48 0.80
C ARG A 157 -9.80 -1.31 2.09
N ASP A 158 -11.11 -1.14 2.01
CA ASP A 158 -11.95 -1.11 3.20
C ASP A 158 -13.25 -1.88 3.06
N SER A 159 -13.94 -2.05 4.19
CA SER A 159 -15.21 -2.77 4.27
C SER A 159 -16.35 -2.07 3.54
N LEU A 160 -16.22 -0.79 3.19
CA LEU A 160 -17.19 -0.03 2.40
C LEU A 160 -17.00 -0.24 0.89
N GLY A 161 -15.88 -0.86 0.49
CA GLY A 161 -15.54 -1.14 -0.90
C GLY A 161 -14.67 -0.05 -1.53
N ASN A 162 -14.22 0.94 -0.78
CA ASN A 162 -13.23 1.89 -1.27
C ASN A 162 -11.87 1.23 -1.45
N SER A 163 -11.09 1.77 -2.36
CA SER A 163 -9.77 1.24 -2.68
C SER A 163 -8.81 2.34 -3.09
N ALA A 164 -7.53 2.15 -2.80
CA ALA A 164 -6.47 3.01 -3.30
C ALA A 164 -5.18 2.24 -3.57
N VAL A 165 -4.41 2.73 -4.52
CA VAL A 165 -3.01 2.34 -4.75
C VAL A 165 -2.14 3.56 -4.56
N ILE A 166 -1.01 3.40 -3.88
CA ILE A 166 -0.04 4.47 -3.64
C ILE A 166 1.30 4.01 -4.19
N GLU A 167 1.84 4.79 -5.10
CA GLU A 167 3.15 4.58 -5.70
C GLU A 167 4.08 5.76 -5.41
N PHE A 168 5.37 5.49 -5.37
CA PHE A 168 6.43 6.47 -5.15
C PHE A 168 7.31 6.50 -6.38
N LEU A 169 7.13 7.47 -7.24
CA LEU A 169 7.83 7.56 -8.52
C LEU A 169 8.55 8.92 -8.62
N ASN A 170 9.83 8.89 -8.98
CA ASN A 170 10.65 10.10 -9.11
C ASN A 170 10.71 10.98 -7.85
N GLY A 171 10.54 10.38 -6.67
CA GLY A 171 10.50 11.11 -5.40
C GLY A 171 9.15 11.75 -5.07
N GLU A 172 8.13 11.51 -5.87
CA GLU A 172 6.76 12.00 -5.69
C GLU A 172 5.82 10.88 -5.27
N ILE A 173 4.70 11.25 -4.65
CA ILE A 173 3.66 10.32 -4.19
C ILE A 173 2.50 10.37 -5.18
N TYR A 174 2.21 9.24 -5.81
CA TYR A 174 1.07 9.06 -6.69
C TYR A 174 -0.01 8.26 -5.99
N ILE A 175 -1.22 8.79 -5.93
CA ILE A 175 -2.37 8.17 -5.30
C ILE A 175 -3.44 7.93 -6.37
N TYR A 176 -3.86 6.68 -6.48
CA TYR A 176 -4.95 6.25 -7.35
C TYR A 176 -6.10 5.77 -6.46
N GLU A 177 -7.23 6.46 -6.53
CA GLU A 177 -8.44 6.11 -5.79
C GLU A 177 -9.40 5.27 -6.66
N ASN A 178 -10.29 4.53 -6.02
CA ASN A 178 -11.28 3.67 -6.68
C ASN A 178 -10.64 2.74 -7.71
N THR A 179 -9.56 2.13 -7.31
CA THR A 179 -8.71 1.31 -8.16
C THR A 179 -9.40 0.00 -8.55
N GLY A 180 -8.93 -0.59 -9.64
CA GLY A 180 -9.30 -1.95 -10.02
C GLY A 180 -8.99 -2.97 -8.91
N ASN A 181 -9.60 -4.14 -9.03
CA ASN A 181 -9.56 -5.17 -7.99
C ASN A 181 -8.25 -5.98 -7.97
N VAL A 182 -7.26 -5.60 -8.75
CA VAL A 182 -5.98 -6.32 -8.83
C VAL A 182 -4.82 -5.33 -8.79
N LEU A 183 -3.83 -5.64 -7.97
CA LEU A 183 -2.52 -4.99 -7.98
C LEU A 183 -1.45 -6.08 -8.11
N THR A 184 -0.46 -5.86 -8.96
CA THR A 184 0.69 -6.76 -9.13
C THR A 184 2.00 -5.95 -9.00
N ASN A 185 3.10 -6.46 -9.48
CA ASN A 185 4.40 -5.76 -9.49
C ASN A 185 4.51 -4.80 -10.69
N ALA A 186 5.75 -4.45 -11.07
CA ALA A 186 6.05 -3.62 -12.25
C ALA A 186 5.32 -4.10 -13.53
N PRO A 187 5.03 -3.16 -14.42
CA PRO A 187 5.26 -1.71 -14.39
C PRO A 187 4.38 -0.94 -13.39
N SER A 188 4.38 0.42 -13.48
CA SER A 188 3.54 1.26 -12.61
C SER A 188 2.04 0.97 -12.79
N TYR A 189 1.25 1.31 -11.79
CA TYR A 189 -0.20 1.12 -11.83
C TYR A 189 -0.86 1.84 -13.00
N ASN A 190 -0.41 3.07 -13.30
CA ASN A 190 -0.91 3.80 -14.48
C ASN A 190 -0.65 3.05 -15.80
N TRP A 191 0.52 2.43 -15.94
CA TRP A 191 0.79 1.61 -17.12
C TRP A 191 -0.19 0.45 -17.25
N HIS A 192 -0.50 -0.23 -16.14
CA HIS A 192 -1.48 -1.32 -16.15
C HIS A 192 -2.87 -0.82 -16.53
N LEU A 193 -3.27 0.37 -16.07
CA LEU A 193 -4.56 0.97 -16.44
C LEU A 193 -4.67 1.26 -17.94
N GLU A 194 -3.61 1.80 -18.54
CA GLU A 194 -3.59 2.06 -19.99
C GLU A 194 -3.55 0.74 -20.79
N ASN A 195 -2.74 -0.21 -20.37
CA ASN A 195 -2.61 -1.51 -21.03
C ASN A 195 -3.93 -2.29 -21.04
N ILE A 196 -4.66 -2.31 -19.93
CA ILE A 196 -5.96 -3.00 -19.84
C ILE A 196 -6.98 -2.45 -20.86
N LYS A 197 -6.93 -1.17 -21.20
CA LYS A 197 -7.86 -0.58 -22.18
C LYS A 197 -7.74 -1.25 -23.55
N GLU A 198 -6.54 -1.60 -23.95
CA GLU A 198 -6.31 -2.27 -25.24
C GLU A 198 -6.85 -3.71 -25.23
N TYR A 199 -6.61 -4.44 -24.15
CA TYR A 199 -7.12 -5.81 -24.02
C TYR A 199 -8.63 -5.87 -23.87
N ARG A 200 -9.26 -4.87 -23.26
CA ARG A 200 -10.71 -4.81 -23.05
C ARG A 200 -11.50 -4.84 -24.35
N SER A 201 -11.00 -4.21 -25.41
CA SER A 201 -11.62 -4.25 -26.73
C SER A 201 -11.63 -5.66 -27.33
N LEU A 202 -10.63 -6.48 -27.01
CA LEU A 202 -10.51 -7.86 -27.45
C LEU A 202 -11.40 -8.83 -26.65
N LEU A 203 -11.81 -8.45 -25.42
CA LEU A 203 -12.62 -9.29 -24.55
C LEU A 203 -14.14 -9.10 -24.73
N LYS A 204 -14.58 -7.97 -25.32
CA LYS A 204 -16.00 -7.71 -25.60
C LYS A 204 -16.76 -8.87 -26.26
N PRO A 205 -16.22 -9.56 -27.28
CA PRO A 205 -16.90 -10.69 -27.90
C PRO A 205 -17.16 -11.87 -26.94
N PHE A 206 -16.36 -11.98 -25.88
CA PHE A 206 -16.52 -13.05 -24.87
C PHE A 206 -17.49 -12.67 -23.76
N GLU A 207 -17.63 -11.38 -23.42
CA GLU A 207 -18.63 -10.88 -22.46
C GLU A 207 -20.06 -11.08 -22.99
N ASP A 208 -20.27 -10.88 -24.29
CA ASP A 208 -21.57 -11.04 -24.96
C ASP A 208 -21.96 -12.50 -25.20
N SER A 209 -21.04 -13.46 -25.08
CA SER A 209 -21.27 -14.86 -25.45
C SER A 209 -21.85 -15.76 -24.36
N ASN A 210 -22.22 -15.24 -23.18
CA ASN A 210 -22.66 -16.03 -22.00
C ASN A 210 -21.71 -17.17 -21.59
N GLN A 211 -20.49 -17.19 -22.11
CA GLN A 211 -19.48 -18.13 -21.68
C GLN A 211 -18.87 -17.60 -20.39
N THR A 212 -19.17 -18.22 -19.28
CA THR A 212 -18.52 -18.03 -18.01
C THR A 212 -17.07 -18.52 -18.08
N PHE A 213 -16.16 -17.68 -18.51
CA PHE A 213 -14.79 -17.82 -18.04
C PHE A 213 -14.82 -17.65 -16.52
N ALA A 214 -14.19 -18.57 -15.80
CA ALA A 214 -14.09 -18.53 -14.36
C ALA A 214 -13.42 -17.22 -13.92
N GLY A 215 -14.24 -16.24 -13.53
CA GLY A 215 -13.86 -14.91 -13.17
C GLY A 215 -14.50 -13.88 -14.11
N LYS A 216 -15.60 -13.26 -13.66
CA LYS A 216 -16.03 -12.01 -14.29
C LYS A 216 -14.85 -11.06 -14.23
N PHE A 217 -14.28 -10.74 -15.38
CA PHE A 217 -13.31 -9.69 -15.49
C PHE A 217 -13.88 -8.41 -14.88
N ILE A 218 -13.11 -7.82 -14.05
CA ILE A 218 -13.23 -6.57 -13.32
C ILE A 218 -14.20 -5.63 -14.02
N ASN A 219 -15.32 -5.31 -13.37
CA ASN A 219 -16.04 -4.09 -13.70
C ASN A 219 -15.11 -2.92 -13.37
N TYR A 220 -14.35 -2.52 -14.38
CA TYR A 220 -13.64 -1.26 -14.35
C TYR A 220 -14.71 -0.18 -14.42
N ASP A 221 -14.95 0.48 -13.29
CA ASP A 221 -15.82 1.64 -13.25
C ASP A 221 -15.15 2.74 -14.08
N GLU A 222 -15.82 3.17 -15.15
CA GLU A 222 -15.36 4.27 -16.02
C GLU A 222 -15.26 5.60 -15.25
N THR A 223 -15.71 5.63 -13.99
CA THR A 223 -15.65 6.81 -13.12
C THR A 223 -14.29 7.01 -12.47
N VAL A 224 -13.30 6.16 -12.69
CA VAL A 224 -11.94 6.42 -12.20
C VAL A 224 -11.42 7.68 -12.87
N LYS A 225 -11.67 8.81 -12.24
CA LYS A 225 -10.99 10.06 -12.54
C LYS A 225 -9.55 9.90 -12.06
N SER A 226 -8.69 9.41 -12.95
CA SER A 226 -7.25 9.51 -12.72
C SER A 226 -6.92 10.99 -12.58
N SER A 227 -6.44 11.40 -11.42
CA SER A 227 -5.67 12.63 -11.33
C SER A 227 -4.36 12.35 -12.08
N ARG A 228 -4.38 12.52 -13.40
CA ARG A 228 -3.19 12.37 -14.23
C ARG A 228 -2.22 13.48 -13.87
N PRO A 229 -0.98 13.19 -13.46
CA PRO A 229 0.10 14.07 -13.80
C PRO A 229 0.25 13.95 -15.32
N GLU A 230 0.18 15.08 -16.04
CA GLU A 230 0.55 15.11 -17.44
C GLU A 230 1.99 14.62 -17.54
N VAL A 231 2.18 13.51 -18.24
CA VAL A 231 3.52 13.05 -18.60
C VAL A 231 4.02 14.08 -19.60
N ALA A 232 4.91 14.96 -19.15
CA ALA A 232 5.66 15.83 -20.04
C ALA A 232 6.46 14.92 -21.00
N ASN A 233 6.21 15.10 -22.31
CA ASN A 233 6.98 14.48 -23.37
C ASN A 233 8.44 14.92 -23.33
#